data_cfdd446357f99ef705da1638937cbfe5
#
_entry.id   cfdd446357f99ef705da1638937cbfe5
#
_cell.length_a   1.000
_cell.length_b   1.000
_cell.length_c   1.000
_cell.angle_alpha   90.00
_cell.angle_beta   90.00
_cell.angle_gamma   90.00
#
_symmetry.space_group_name_H-M   'P 1'
#
loop_
_entity.id
_entity.type
_entity.pdbx_description
1 polymer ?
#
loop_
_entity_poly.entity_id
_entity_poly.type
_entity_poly.pdbx_seq_one_letter_code
_entity_poly.pdbx_strand_id
1 'polypeptide(L)'
;MTDSVSQLELPPGGVRPWEEPFATARAWLAEAEGSEPNDPNAMALASVGADGMPSVRMVLLKEIDQRGFVFYTNFESRKGRQILASGKAALVLHWKSLRRQIRVEGEVEQVSDAEADAYYQSRHRSSQIGAWASQQSRPLESRFELEKRVALFAAKYAIGTVPRPPHWSGFRIRPRYFEFWEDRPFRLHDRLVYHPVDGGDAPAGWRTEKLYP
;
A
#
# COMPACT_ATOMS: atom_id res chain seq x y z
N MET A 1 10.49 -24.76 23.12
CA MET A 1 10.54 -23.32 22.85
C MET A 1 11.69 -23.13 21.86
N THR A 2 11.39 -23.13 20.59
CA THR A 2 12.38 -22.85 19.55
C THR A 2 12.54 -21.33 19.51
N ASP A 3 13.68 -20.83 19.99
CA ASP A 3 14.10 -19.47 19.74
C ASP A 3 14.13 -19.26 18.22
N SER A 4 13.09 -18.63 17.70
CA SER A 4 13.14 -18.10 16.34
C SER A 4 14.17 -17.00 16.36
N VAL A 5 15.36 -17.28 15.83
CA VAL A 5 16.39 -16.25 15.54
C VAL A 5 15.69 -15.12 14.81
N SER A 6 15.68 -13.92 15.40
CA SER A 6 15.03 -12.76 14.81
C SER A 6 15.61 -12.56 13.41
N GLN A 7 14.74 -12.58 12.38
CA GLN A 7 15.13 -12.33 10.99
C GLN A 7 15.72 -10.91 10.81
N LEU A 8 15.64 -10.07 11.86
CA LEU A 8 16.19 -8.72 11.90
C LEU A 8 17.64 -8.66 12.42
N GLU A 9 18.27 -9.81 12.74
CA GLU A 9 19.69 -9.84 13.09
C GLU A 9 20.56 -9.76 11.83
N LEU A 10 20.81 -8.56 11.38
CA LEU A 10 21.74 -8.27 10.29
C LEU A 10 23.07 -7.76 10.86
N PRO A 11 24.22 -8.25 10.37
CA PRO A 11 25.51 -7.72 10.78
C PRO A 11 25.61 -6.24 10.42
N PRO A 12 26.21 -5.40 11.26
CA PRO A 12 26.41 -4.00 10.97
C PRO A 12 27.37 -3.81 9.80
N GLY A 13 27.03 -2.89 8.89
CA GLY A 13 27.89 -2.41 7.80
C GLY A 13 27.65 -3.10 6.45
N GLY A 14 27.81 -2.32 5.39
CA GLY A 14 27.67 -2.75 4.00
C GLY A 14 26.36 -2.32 3.34
N VAL A 15 26.39 -2.31 2.00
CA VAL A 15 25.20 -2.07 1.18
C VAL A 15 24.49 -3.38 1.00
N ARG A 16 23.19 -3.40 1.30
CA ARG A 16 22.32 -4.57 1.13
C ARG A 16 21.74 -4.61 -0.27
N PRO A 17 21.49 -5.81 -0.83
CA PRO A 17 20.82 -5.93 -2.13
C PRO A 17 19.47 -5.19 -2.14
N TRP A 18 19.16 -4.56 -3.28
CA TRP A 18 17.90 -3.84 -3.45
C TRP A 18 16.66 -4.68 -3.17
N GLU A 19 16.70 -5.96 -3.50
CA GLU A 19 15.57 -6.90 -3.32
C GLU A 19 15.31 -7.29 -1.86
N GLU A 20 16.27 -7.15 -0.96
CA GLU A 20 16.21 -7.72 0.40
C GLU A 20 15.00 -7.24 1.22
N PRO A 21 14.69 -5.93 1.37
CA PRO A 21 13.54 -5.50 2.16
C PRO A 21 12.20 -5.90 1.50
N PHE A 22 12.14 -5.97 0.19
CA PHE A 22 10.92 -6.43 -0.51
C PHE A 22 10.67 -7.92 -0.30
N ALA A 23 11.73 -8.75 -0.33
CA ALA A 23 11.63 -10.17 -0.03
C ALA A 23 11.16 -10.40 1.42
N THR A 24 11.73 -9.68 2.37
CA THR A 24 11.31 -9.72 3.78
C THR A 24 9.85 -9.28 3.95
N ALA A 25 9.44 -8.21 3.27
CA ALA A 25 8.06 -7.72 3.33
C ALA A 25 7.06 -8.74 2.77
N ARG A 26 7.39 -9.40 1.65
CA ARG A 26 6.55 -10.47 1.10
C ARG A 26 6.47 -11.67 2.03
N ALA A 27 7.58 -12.07 2.64
CA ALA A 27 7.60 -13.17 3.60
C ALA A 27 6.71 -12.88 4.83
N TRP A 28 6.82 -11.68 5.41
CA TRP A 28 5.98 -11.28 6.53
C TRP A 28 4.50 -11.19 6.16
N LEU A 29 4.18 -10.71 4.97
CA LEU A 29 2.79 -10.68 4.48
C LEU A 29 2.24 -12.10 4.31
N ALA A 30 3.02 -13.03 3.76
CA ALA A 30 2.62 -14.43 3.63
C ALA A 30 2.37 -15.11 4.99
N GLU A 31 3.19 -14.83 6.01
CA GLU A 31 2.93 -15.29 7.37
C GLU A 31 1.62 -14.68 7.93
N ALA A 32 1.38 -13.41 7.64
CA ALA A 32 0.16 -12.71 8.07
C ALA A 32 -1.10 -13.29 7.41
N GLU A 33 -1.03 -13.71 6.15
CA GLU A 33 -2.14 -14.38 5.45
C GLU A 33 -2.59 -15.67 6.15
N GLY A 34 -1.68 -16.33 6.85
CA GLY A 34 -1.99 -17.53 7.64
C GLY A 34 -2.42 -17.26 9.08
N SER A 35 -2.27 -16.05 9.60
CA SER A 35 -2.45 -15.73 11.03
C SER A 35 -3.43 -14.62 11.33
N GLU A 36 -3.60 -13.64 10.44
CA GLU A 36 -4.58 -12.56 10.63
C GLU A 36 -5.99 -13.03 10.24
N PRO A 37 -7.01 -12.74 11.06
CA PRO A 37 -8.37 -13.22 10.79
C PRO A 37 -9.03 -12.55 9.59
N ASN A 38 -8.64 -11.30 9.24
CA ASN A 38 -9.22 -10.51 8.17
C ASN A 38 -8.17 -9.60 7.53
N ASP A 39 -8.25 -9.45 6.22
CA ASP A 39 -7.51 -8.47 5.41
C ASP A 39 -6.03 -8.28 5.82
N PRO A 40 -5.18 -9.32 5.79
CA PRO A 40 -3.76 -9.21 6.16
C PRO A 40 -3.01 -8.18 5.30
N ASN A 41 -3.54 -7.86 4.14
CA ASN A 41 -3.04 -6.83 3.22
C ASN A 41 -3.64 -5.44 3.45
N ALA A 42 -4.46 -5.24 4.50
CA ALA A 42 -4.95 -3.91 4.85
C ALA A 42 -3.82 -3.04 5.40
N MET A 43 -3.64 -1.86 4.82
CA MET A 43 -2.63 -0.91 5.24
C MET A 43 -3.23 0.46 5.54
N ALA A 44 -2.72 1.12 6.58
CA ALA A 44 -2.99 2.54 6.81
C ALA A 44 -2.13 3.36 5.83
N LEU A 45 -2.79 4.13 4.96
CA LEU A 45 -2.16 4.99 3.96
C LEU A 45 -2.28 6.43 4.39
N ALA A 46 -1.15 7.11 4.57
CA ALA A 46 -1.06 8.54 4.82
C ALA A 46 -0.79 9.31 3.53
N SER A 47 -1.42 10.47 3.41
CA SER A 47 -1.20 11.46 2.35
C SER A 47 -1.35 12.86 2.91
N VAL A 48 -0.76 13.86 2.25
CA VAL A 48 -0.72 15.25 2.73
C VAL A 48 -1.47 16.14 1.77
N GLY A 49 -2.33 17.02 2.30
CA GLY A 49 -3.03 18.06 1.54
C GLY A 49 -2.11 19.22 1.14
N ALA A 50 -2.58 20.06 0.23
CA ALA A 50 -1.84 21.27 -0.17
C ALA A 50 -1.60 22.26 1.00
N ASP A 51 -2.43 22.16 2.03
CA ASP A 51 -2.34 22.91 3.29
C ASP A 51 -1.33 22.30 4.30
N GLY A 52 -0.62 21.23 3.89
CA GLY A 52 0.29 20.48 4.77
C GLY A 52 -0.41 19.55 5.76
N MET A 53 -1.75 19.51 5.79
CA MET A 53 -2.48 18.66 6.73
C MET A 53 -2.42 17.19 6.33
N PRO A 54 -1.86 16.30 7.19
CA PRO A 54 -1.85 14.87 6.95
C PRO A 54 -3.24 14.27 7.10
N SER A 55 -3.51 13.24 6.33
CA SER A 55 -4.71 12.44 6.46
C SER A 55 -4.41 10.96 6.26
N VAL A 56 -5.12 10.08 6.98
CA VAL A 56 -4.90 8.64 6.96
C VAL A 56 -6.21 7.88 6.74
N ARG A 57 -6.14 6.74 6.07
CA ARG A 57 -7.27 5.79 5.84
C ARG A 57 -6.74 4.40 5.57
N MET A 58 -7.59 3.41 5.73
CA MET A 58 -7.27 2.05 5.31
C MET A 58 -7.45 1.89 3.79
N VAL A 59 -6.51 1.20 3.16
CA VAL A 59 -6.59 0.71 1.79
C VAL A 59 -5.99 -0.70 1.72
N LEU A 60 -6.25 -1.45 0.66
CA LEU A 60 -5.68 -2.78 0.49
C LEU A 60 -4.45 -2.73 -0.40
N LEU A 61 -3.33 -3.23 0.12
CA LEU A 61 -2.15 -3.51 -0.66
C LEU A 61 -2.46 -4.63 -1.67
N LYS A 62 -1.98 -4.50 -2.90
CA LYS A 62 -2.26 -5.47 -3.97
C LYS A 62 -1.03 -6.16 -4.49
N GLU A 63 0.11 -5.50 -4.42
CA GLU A 63 1.37 -6.07 -4.89
C GLU A 63 2.54 -5.45 -4.14
N ILE A 64 3.59 -6.25 -3.93
CA ILE A 64 4.93 -5.83 -3.52
C ILE A 64 5.89 -6.33 -4.59
N ASP A 65 6.29 -5.47 -5.50
CA ASP A 65 7.30 -5.76 -6.50
C ASP A 65 8.66 -5.08 -6.14
N GLN A 66 9.69 -5.25 -6.99
CA GLN A 66 11.01 -4.65 -6.77
C GLN A 66 11.01 -3.12 -6.93
N ARG A 67 9.94 -2.53 -7.43
CA ARG A 67 9.77 -1.09 -7.61
C ARG A 67 9.03 -0.45 -6.44
N GLY A 68 8.20 -1.22 -5.71
CA GLY A 68 7.45 -0.66 -4.58
C GLY A 68 6.16 -1.40 -4.21
N PHE A 69 5.28 -0.66 -3.58
CA PHE A 69 4.01 -1.13 -3.00
C PHE A 69 2.83 -0.59 -3.80
N VAL A 70 2.04 -1.49 -4.38
CA VAL A 70 0.94 -1.12 -5.30
C VAL A 70 -0.42 -1.19 -4.61
N PHE A 71 -1.21 -0.15 -4.79
CA PHE A 71 -2.62 -0.13 -4.42
C PHE A 71 -3.45 0.61 -5.47
N TYR A 72 -4.76 0.32 -5.51
CA TYR A 72 -5.66 0.91 -6.50
C TYR A 72 -6.73 1.75 -5.82
N THR A 73 -7.08 2.87 -6.43
CA THR A 73 -8.05 3.82 -5.87
C THR A 73 -8.70 4.70 -6.94
N ASN A 74 -9.70 5.47 -6.51
CA ASN A 74 -10.25 6.57 -7.31
C ASN A 74 -9.34 7.81 -7.18
N PHE A 75 -8.79 8.31 -8.28
CA PHE A 75 -7.91 9.48 -8.33
C PHE A 75 -8.62 10.78 -7.96
N GLU A 76 -9.93 10.85 -8.15
CA GLU A 76 -10.75 12.01 -7.71
C GLU A 76 -11.11 11.97 -6.22
N SER A 77 -10.77 10.91 -5.49
CA SER A 77 -10.93 10.86 -4.04
C SER A 77 -9.99 11.83 -3.33
N ARG A 78 -10.27 12.14 -2.04
CA ARG A 78 -9.38 13.03 -1.25
C ARG A 78 -7.92 12.56 -1.30
N LYS A 79 -7.66 11.27 -1.03
CA LYS A 79 -6.31 10.71 -1.09
C LYS A 79 -5.72 10.75 -2.50
N GLY A 80 -6.51 10.43 -3.53
CA GLY A 80 -6.07 10.46 -4.92
C GLY A 80 -5.55 11.84 -5.30
N ARG A 81 -6.34 12.90 -5.06
CA ARG A 81 -5.93 14.28 -5.32
C ARG A 81 -4.70 14.71 -4.52
N GLN A 82 -4.64 14.34 -3.23
CA GLN A 82 -3.49 14.66 -2.38
C GLN A 82 -2.21 14.01 -2.89
N ILE A 83 -2.26 12.73 -3.28
CA ILE A 83 -1.10 11.99 -3.80
C ILE A 83 -0.68 12.55 -5.17
N LEU A 84 -1.63 12.81 -6.07
CA LEU A 84 -1.33 13.42 -7.37
C LEU A 84 -0.65 14.78 -7.25
N ALA A 85 -1.04 15.57 -6.24
CA ALA A 85 -0.47 16.89 -6.00
C ALA A 85 0.90 16.85 -5.31
N SER A 86 1.09 15.94 -4.33
CA SER A 86 2.33 15.89 -3.53
C SER A 86 3.40 14.96 -4.11
N GLY A 87 3.01 13.95 -4.89
CA GLY A 87 3.90 12.88 -5.33
C GLY A 87 4.44 12.00 -4.20
N LYS A 88 3.84 12.05 -3.00
CA LYS A 88 4.37 11.39 -1.81
C LYS A 88 3.28 10.68 -1.02
N ALA A 89 3.64 9.57 -0.37
CA ALA A 89 2.78 8.87 0.57
C ALA A 89 3.61 8.06 1.58
N ALA A 90 2.96 7.69 2.67
CA ALA A 90 3.49 6.71 3.61
C ALA A 90 2.44 5.62 3.86
N LEU A 91 2.88 4.42 4.17
CA LEU A 91 2.02 3.31 4.54
C LEU A 91 2.52 2.62 5.82
N VAL A 92 1.57 1.97 6.50
CA VAL A 92 1.88 1.03 7.57
C VAL A 92 1.01 -0.22 7.38
N LEU A 93 1.65 -1.39 7.39
CA LEU A 93 1.03 -2.70 7.63
C LEU A 93 1.27 -3.06 9.10
N HIS A 94 0.23 -3.45 9.82
CA HIS A 94 0.35 -3.84 11.22
C HIS A 94 -0.44 -5.13 11.49
N TRP A 95 0.28 -6.20 11.78
CA TRP A 95 -0.27 -7.52 12.09
C TRP A 95 -0.20 -7.78 13.59
N LYS A 96 -1.36 -7.73 14.23
CA LYS A 96 -1.47 -7.87 15.69
C LYS A 96 -1.15 -9.29 16.14
N SER A 97 -1.55 -10.29 15.37
CA SER A 97 -1.27 -11.70 15.67
C SER A 97 0.23 -12.01 15.65
N LEU A 98 0.98 -11.39 14.73
CA LEU A 98 2.42 -11.53 14.61
C LEU A 98 3.20 -10.54 15.47
N ARG A 99 2.53 -9.50 16.02
CA ARG A 99 3.17 -8.41 16.76
C ARG A 99 4.25 -7.70 15.93
N ARG A 100 3.98 -7.50 14.62
CA ARG A 100 4.90 -6.91 13.65
C ARG A 100 4.24 -5.77 12.88
N GLN A 101 5.06 -4.83 12.45
CA GLN A 101 4.63 -3.82 11.48
C GLN A 101 5.72 -3.52 10.45
N ILE A 102 5.27 -3.11 9.26
CA ILE A 102 6.12 -2.57 8.22
C ILE A 102 5.69 -1.12 7.99
N ARG A 103 6.65 -0.20 7.97
CA ARG A 103 6.43 1.19 7.57
C ARG A 103 7.23 1.49 6.31
N VAL A 104 6.61 2.18 5.38
CA VAL A 104 7.25 2.65 4.15
C VAL A 104 6.87 4.10 3.91
N GLU A 105 7.86 4.92 3.59
CA GLU A 105 7.67 6.29 3.13
C GLU A 105 8.35 6.45 1.77
N GLY A 106 7.70 7.14 0.84
CA GLY A 106 8.31 7.26 -0.47
C GLY A 106 7.58 8.16 -1.45
N GLU A 107 8.18 8.23 -2.62
CA GLU A 107 7.62 8.87 -3.79
C GLU A 107 6.56 7.98 -4.42
N VAL A 108 5.58 8.59 -5.07
CA VAL A 108 4.47 7.86 -5.67
C VAL A 108 4.45 8.08 -7.18
N GLU A 109 4.45 6.98 -7.90
CA GLU A 109 4.18 6.96 -9.34
C GLU A 109 2.82 6.32 -9.64
N GLN A 110 2.22 6.68 -10.77
CA GLN A 110 1.05 5.97 -11.27
C GLN A 110 1.50 4.66 -11.92
N VAL A 111 0.74 3.59 -11.71
CA VAL A 111 0.96 2.36 -12.48
C VAL A 111 0.58 2.58 -13.95
N SER A 112 1.10 1.76 -14.84
CA SER A 112 0.72 1.82 -16.26
C SER A 112 -0.77 1.50 -16.47
N ASP A 113 -1.33 1.98 -17.57
CA ASP A 113 -2.71 1.65 -17.93
C ASP A 113 -2.91 0.15 -18.09
N ALA A 114 -1.91 -0.56 -18.62
CA ALA A 114 -1.96 -2.02 -18.75
C ALA A 114 -2.05 -2.73 -17.39
N GLU A 115 -1.27 -2.31 -16.39
CA GLU A 115 -1.34 -2.83 -15.01
C GLU A 115 -2.72 -2.50 -14.39
N ALA A 116 -3.20 -1.27 -14.58
CA ALA A 116 -4.49 -0.84 -14.05
C ALA A 116 -5.66 -1.59 -14.68
N ASP A 117 -5.65 -1.80 -16.00
CA ASP A 117 -6.69 -2.53 -16.73
C ASP A 117 -6.70 -4.01 -16.34
N ALA A 118 -5.52 -4.65 -16.28
CA ALA A 118 -5.41 -6.04 -15.86
C ALA A 118 -5.98 -6.27 -14.46
N TYR A 119 -5.57 -5.44 -13.49
CA TYR A 119 -6.11 -5.55 -12.14
C TYR A 119 -7.61 -5.20 -12.08
N TYR A 120 -8.08 -4.18 -12.82
CA TYR A 120 -9.49 -3.83 -12.84
C TYR A 120 -10.37 -4.98 -13.35
N GLN A 121 -9.94 -5.69 -14.39
CA GLN A 121 -10.67 -6.83 -14.94
C GLN A 121 -10.68 -8.04 -14.00
N SER A 122 -9.68 -8.23 -13.17
CA SER A 122 -9.64 -9.30 -12.16
C SER A 122 -10.60 -9.09 -10.99
N ARG A 123 -11.13 -7.87 -10.81
CA ARG A 123 -12.05 -7.55 -9.72
C ARG A 123 -13.43 -8.15 -9.94
N HIS A 124 -14.09 -8.49 -8.84
CA HIS A 124 -15.50 -8.91 -8.91
C HIS A 124 -16.37 -7.84 -9.58
N ARG A 125 -17.33 -8.25 -10.42
CA ARG A 125 -18.16 -7.34 -11.21
C ARG A 125 -18.85 -6.25 -10.38
N SER A 126 -19.37 -6.59 -9.20
CA SER A 126 -19.97 -5.60 -8.30
C SER A 126 -19.00 -4.49 -7.90
N SER A 127 -17.70 -4.83 -7.70
CA SER A 127 -16.66 -3.86 -7.39
C SER A 127 -16.28 -3.00 -8.61
N GLN A 128 -16.37 -3.56 -9.81
CA GLN A 128 -16.19 -2.81 -11.05
C GLN A 128 -17.32 -1.78 -11.22
N ILE A 129 -18.58 -2.19 -11.04
CA ILE A 129 -19.75 -1.30 -11.07
C ILE A 129 -19.66 -0.23 -9.97
N GLY A 130 -19.26 -0.61 -8.75
CA GLY A 130 -19.06 0.33 -7.64
C GLY A 130 -18.04 1.42 -7.95
N ALA A 131 -16.99 1.13 -8.70
CA ALA A 131 -16.00 2.11 -9.12
C ALA A 131 -16.57 3.19 -10.07
N TRP A 132 -17.55 2.84 -10.91
CA TRP A 132 -18.30 3.78 -11.74
C TRP A 132 -19.33 4.57 -10.93
N ALA A 133 -20.02 3.91 -10.01
CA ALA A 133 -21.10 4.51 -9.26
C ALA A 133 -20.64 5.52 -8.22
N SER A 134 -19.48 5.25 -7.57
CA SER A 134 -19.00 6.05 -6.44
C SER A 134 -18.25 7.31 -6.88
N GLN A 135 -18.75 8.48 -6.46
CA GLN A 135 -18.00 9.74 -6.47
C GLN A 135 -17.19 9.88 -5.18
N GLN A 136 -16.25 8.99 -4.99
CA GLN A 136 -15.53 8.81 -3.71
C GLN A 136 -15.05 10.13 -3.09
N SER A 137 -15.33 10.30 -1.80
CA SER A 137 -14.99 11.48 -0.97
C SER A 137 -15.76 12.77 -1.30
N ARG A 138 -16.77 12.73 -2.16
CA ARG A 138 -17.71 13.85 -2.34
C ARG A 138 -18.89 13.71 -1.38
N PRO A 139 -19.58 14.80 -1.02
CA PRO A 139 -20.81 14.74 -0.24
C PRO A 139 -21.83 13.82 -0.90
N LEU A 140 -22.52 13.04 -0.11
CA LEU A 140 -23.58 12.14 -0.52
C LEU A 140 -24.88 12.55 0.17
N GLU A 141 -25.86 13.01 -0.59
CA GLU A 141 -27.13 13.53 -0.05
C GLU A 141 -27.95 12.42 0.62
N SER A 142 -27.96 11.22 0.03
CA SER A 142 -28.64 10.08 0.61
C SER A 142 -28.04 8.75 0.10
N ARG A 143 -28.23 7.67 0.89
CA ARG A 143 -27.87 6.33 0.46
C ARG A 143 -28.60 5.92 -0.82
N PHE A 144 -29.84 6.35 -0.99
CA PHE A 144 -30.66 6.08 -2.18
C PHE A 144 -30.01 6.58 -3.48
N GLU A 145 -29.36 7.76 -3.46
CA GLU A 145 -28.63 8.27 -4.62
C GLU A 145 -27.47 7.36 -5.05
N LEU A 146 -26.73 6.81 -4.09
CA LEU A 146 -25.68 5.85 -4.43
C LEU A 146 -26.27 4.55 -5.01
N GLU A 147 -27.32 4.02 -4.40
CA GLU A 147 -28.01 2.80 -4.88
C GLU A 147 -28.57 2.99 -6.30
N LYS A 148 -29.18 4.13 -6.58
CA LYS A 148 -29.65 4.51 -7.92
C LYS A 148 -28.50 4.55 -8.93
N ARG A 149 -27.36 5.12 -8.58
CA ARG A 149 -26.17 5.13 -9.44
C ARG A 149 -25.63 3.72 -9.69
N VAL A 150 -25.59 2.88 -8.66
CA VAL A 150 -25.20 1.46 -8.81
C VAL A 150 -26.14 0.75 -9.79
N ALA A 151 -27.45 0.91 -9.65
CA ALA A 151 -28.45 0.33 -10.56
C ALA A 151 -28.27 0.82 -12.00
N LEU A 152 -28.03 2.13 -12.19
CA LEU A 152 -27.78 2.73 -13.50
C LEU A 152 -26.57 2.10 -14.19
N PHE A 153 -25.43 2.01 -13.51
CA PHE A 153 -24.22 1.44 -14.10
C PHE A 153 -24.30 -0.09 -14.25
N ALA A 154 -25.01 -0.78 -13.37
CA ALA A 154 -25.29 -2.20 -13.53
C ALA A 154 -26.13 -2.46 -14.80
N ALA A 155 -27.16 -1.65 -15.06
CA ALA A 155 -27.95 -1.72 -16.28
C ALA A 155 -27.13 -1.35 -17.53
N LYS A 156 -26.34 -0.26 -17.46
CA LYS A 156 -25.48 0.20 -18.57
C LYS A 156 -24.48 -0.87 -19.02
N TYR A 157 -23.93 -1.60 -18.08
CA TYR A 157 -22.94 -2.64 -18.34
C TYR A 157 -23.48 -4.06 -18.12
N ALA A 158 -24.80 -4.27 -18.33
CA ALA A 158 -25.44 -5.57 -18.08
C ALA A 158 -24.78 -6.72 -18.88
N ILE A 159 -24.33 -6.44 -20.10
CA ILE A 159 -23.72 -7.40 -21.03
C ILE A 159 -22.27 -7.00 -21.32
N GLY A 160 -21.38 -7.97 -21.44
CA GLY A 160 -19.98 -7.77 -21.78
C GLY A 160 -19.09 -7.36 -20.61
N THR A 161 -17.92 -6.86 -20.92
CA THR A 161 -16.93 -6.40 -19.93
C THR A 161 -17.25 -4.99 -19.43
N VAL A 162 -16.99 -4.74 -18.16
CA VAL A 162 -17.09 -3.39 -17.59
C VAL A 162 -15.75 -2.68 -17.83
N PRO A 163 -15.69 -1.60 -18.62
CA PRO A 163 -14.44 -0.86 -18.85
C PRO A 163 -13.99 -0.17 -17.55
N ARG A 164 -12.69 0.03 -17.40
CA ARG A 164 -12.16 0.79 -16.28
C ARG A 164 -12.58 2.26 -16.38
N PRO A 165 -13.08 2.89 -15.29
CA PRO A 165 -13.38 4.32 -15.30
C PRO A 165 -12.07 5.13 -15.45
N PRO A 166 -12.08 6.27 -16.15
CA PRO A 166 -10.88 7.08 -16.35
C PRO A 166 -10.30 7.66 -15.05
N HIS A 167 -11.11 7.79 -14.01
CA HIS A 167 -10.72 8.28 -12.70
C HIS A 167 -10.24 7.16 -11.74
N TRP A 168 -10.15 5.92 -12.20
CA TRP A 168 -9.75 4.78 -11.37
C TRP A 168 -8.48 4.14 -11.92
N SER A 169 -7.42 4.11 -11.10
CA SER A 169 -6.15 3.51 -11.45
C SER A 169 -5.37 3.14 -10.18
N GLY A 170 -4.09 2.79 -10.33
CA GLY A 170 -3.20 2.41 -9.25
C GLY A 170 -2.08 3.41 -9.01
N PHE A 171 -1.59 3.38 -7.80
CA PHE A 171 -0.36 4.03 -7.38
C PHE A 171 0.64 3.00 -6.91
N ARG A 172 1.94 3.25 -7.18
CA ARG A 172 3.07 2.54 -6.61
C ARG A 172 3.86 3.49 -5.71
N ILE A 173 4.04 3.13 -4.44
CA ILE A 173 4.92 3.85 -3.53
C ILE A 173 6.31 3.28 -3.69
N ARG A 174 7.25 4.09 -4.18
CA ARG A 174 8.68 3.76 -4.30
C ARG A 174 9.38 4.12 -3.01
N PRO A 175 9.89 3.14 -2.24
CA PRO A 175 10.41 3.42 -0.92
C PRO A 175 11.67 4.32 -0.94
N ARG A 176 11.66 5.32 -0.05
CA ARG A 176 12.82 6.12 0.39
C ARG A 176 13.19 5.82 1.84
N TYR A 177 12.26 5.19 2.55
CA TYR A 177 12.41 4.72 3.91
C TYR A 177 11.61 3.44 4.06
N PHE A 178 12.22 2.44 4.68
CA PHE A 178 11.58 1.16 4.92
C PHE A 178 11.93 0.74 6.35
N GLU A 179 10.96 0.45 7.20
CA GLU A 179 11.18 0.02 8.57
C GLU A 179 10.43 -1.28 8.85
N PHE A 180 11.15 -2.24 9.40
CA PHE A 180 10.62 -3.44 10.03
C PHE A 180 10.64 -3.25 11.53
N TRP A 181 9.49 -3.39 12.16
CA TRP A 181 9.32 -3.30 13.60
C TRP A 181 8.75 -4.62 14.12
N GLU A 182 9.34 -5.13 15.21
CA GLU A 182 8.89 -6.34 15.89
C GLU A 182 8.81 -6.09 17.39
N ASP A 183 7.70 -6.50 18.02
CA ASP A 183 7.49 -6.33 19.44
C ASP A 183 8.41 -7.25 20.26
N ARG A 184 8.98 -6.70 21.33
CA ARG A 184 9.84 -7.41 22.27
C ARG A 184 9.45 -7.11 23.72
N PRO A 185 9.80 -8.01 24.67
CA PRO A 185 9.59 -7.78 26.09
C PRO A 185 10.17 -6.44 26.56
N PHE A 186 9.61 -5.92 27.63
CA PHE A 186 10.02 -4.65 28.26
C PHE A 186 9.95 -3.43 27.34
N ARG A 187 9.20 -3.51 26.22
CA ARG A 187 9.11 -2.50 25.17
C ARG A 187 10.44 -2.22 24.43
N LEU A 188 11.41 -3.12 24.52
CA LEU A 188 12.69 -3.02 23.82
C LEU A 188 12.54 -3.57 22.39
N HIS A 189 11.67 -2.95 21.63
CA HIS A 189 11.27 -3.39 20.30
C HIS A 189 12.43 -3.38 19.31
N ASP A 190 12.50 -4.41 18.46
CA ASP A 190 13.44 -4.41 17.34
C ASP A 190 12.94 -3.46 16.25
N ARG A 191 13.83 -2.59 15.78
CA ARG A 191 13.56 -1.65 14.70
C ARG A 191 14.72 -1.68 13.73
N LEU A 192 14.50 -2.20 12.54
CA LEU A 192 15.48 -2.24 11.45
C LEU A 192 14.99 -1.34 10.31
N VAL A 193 15.82 -0.37 9.95
CA VAL A 193 15.53 0.61 8.92
C VAL A 193 16.45 0.41 7.73
N TYR A 194 15.89 0.61 6.53
CA TYR A 194 16.59 0.62 5.26
C TYR A 194 16.46 2.00 4.61
N HIS A 195 17.60 2.58 4.25
CA HIS A 195 17.69 3.81 3.46
C HIS A 195 18.33 3.50 2.11
N PRO A 196 17.77 3.98 0.99
CA PRO A 196 18.37 3.73 -0.32
C PRO A 196 19.74 4.38 -0.41
N VAL A 197 20.64 3.68 -1.10
CA VAL A 197 21.97 4.20 -1.47
C VAL A 197 21.91 4.59 -2.94
N ASP A 198 22.25 5.84 -3.23
CA ASP A 198 22.25 6.34 -4.61
C ASP A 198 23.29 5.58 -5.45
N GLY A 199 22.83 5.07 -6.59
CA GLY A 199 23.64 4.34 -7.57
C GLY A 199 23.61 4.97 -8.97
N GLY A 200 23.33 6.27 -9.08
CA GLY A 200 23.13 6.96 -10.35
C GLY A 200 21.71 6.75 -10.87
N ASP A 201 21.57 6.10 -12.04
CA ASP A 201 20.26 5.88 -12.70
C ASP A 201 19.34 4.89 -11.96
N ALA A 202 19.91 4.08 -11.05
CA ALA A 202 19.14 3.15 -10.21
C ALA A 202 19.77 3.09 -8.80
N PRO A 203 18.98 2.76 -7.75
CA PRO A 203 19.52 2.56 -6.42
C PRO A 203 20.56 1.43 -6.39
N ALA A 204 21.72 1.66 -5.76
CA ALA A 204 22.77 0.65 -5.61
C ALA A 204 22.41 -0.43 -4.58
N GLY A 205 21.42 -0.17 -3.73
CA GLY A 205 21.00 -1.05 -2.65
C GLY A 205 20.55 -0.25 -1.43
N TRP A 206 20.70 -0.82 -0.25
CA TRP A 206 20.24 -0.23 1.00
C TRP A 206 21.35 -0.15 2.05
N ARG A 207 21.42 0.96 2.74
CA ARG A 207 22.12 1.09 4.01
C ARG A 207 21.12 0.78 5.12
N THR A 208 21.51 -0.06 6.07
CA THR A 208 20.67 -0.44 7.21
C THR A 208 21.16 0.18 8.51
N GLU A 209 20.22 0.46 9.41
CA GLU A 209 20.52 0.84 10.78
C GLU A 209 19.46 0.30 11.74
N LYS A 210 19.85 0.07 13.00
CA LYS A 210 18.91 -0.24 14.08
C LYS A 210 18.59 1.02 14.86
N LEU A 211 17.31 1.20 15.18
CA LEU A 211 16.87 2.34 15.98
C LEU A 211 16.53 1.90 17.40
N TYR A 212 16.72 2.82 18.34
CA TYR A 212 16.10 2.66 19.67
C TYR A 212 14.58 2.55 19.54
N PRO A 213 13.90 1.78 20.42
CA PRO A 213 12.46 1.66 20.44
C PRO A 213 11.72 2.95 20.79
#